data_233049de1c1b9a9cd823b1d5b60db122
#
_entry.id   233049de1c1b9a9cd823b1d5b60db122
#
_cell.length_a   1.000
_cell.length_b   1.000
_cell.length_c   1.000
_cell.angle_alpha   90.00
_cell.angle_beta   90.00
_cell.angle_gamma   90.00
#
_symmetry.space_group_name_H-M   'P 1'
#
loop_
_entity.id
_entity.type
_entity.pdbx_description
1 polymer ?
#
loop_
_entity_poly.entity_id
_entity_poly.type
_entity_poly.pdbx_seq_one_letter_code
_entity_poly.pdbx_strand_id
1 'polypeptide(L)'
;MDGGEDYFCIDSKPIEVCRIARSKRCSMGKKDFSKAPGVGYCASQSMYYYGYKLHAVCGLSGVIHSFDLTKASVHDIHYLKDVKVDYSNCTVIGDRGYISAQVQLDLFETANIRLEVPYRVIKKNGSQHSQLLPKREKELKPYSRNCVTSL
;
A
#
# COMPACT_ATOMS: atom_id res chain seq x y z
N MET A 1 13.14 -27.75 -0.36
CA MET A 1 13.29 -26.70 -1.40
C MET A 1 12.02 -25.92 -1.38
N ASP A 2 11.93 -24.94 -0.48
CA ASP A 2 10.76 -24.09 -0.38
C ASP A 2 10.82 -23.06 -1.51
N GLY A 3 9.99 -23.28 -2.52
CA GLY A 3 9.73 -22.27 -3.56
C GLY A 3 8.95 -21.11 -2.95
N GLY A 4 9.63 -20.32 -2.11
CA GLY A 4 9.06 -19.09 -1.59
C GLY A 4 8.72 -18.17 -2.76
N GLU A 5 7.55 -17.56 -2.76
CA GLU A 5 7.22 -16.53 -3.74
C GLU A 5 8.20 -15.36 -3.56
N ASP A 6 8.94 -15.01 -4.61
CA ASP A 6 9.90 -13.90 -4.59
C ASP A 6 9.22 -12.54 -4.85
N TYR A 7 7.94 -12.56 -5.22
CA TYR A 7 7.18 -11.37 -5.62
C TYR A 7 5.86 -11.28 -4.87
N PHE A 8 5.62 -10.13 -4.28
CA PHE A 8 4.39 -9.82 -3.56
C PHE A 8 3.78 -8.51 -4.07
N CYS A 9 2.46 -8.39 -3.97
CA CYS A 9 1.74 -7.14 -4.19
C CYS A 9 1.24 -6.61 -2.85
N ILE A 10 1.41 -5.31 -2.61
CA ILE A 10 0.87 -4.62 -1.44
C ILE A 10 -0.15 -3.58 -1.89
N ASP A 11 -1.29 -3.56 -1.24
CA ASP A 11 -2.33 -2.55 -1.48
C ASP A 11 -3.12 -2.25 -0.21
N SER A 12 -3.85 -1.15 -0.23
CA SER A 12 -4.72 -0.75 0.87
C SER A 12 -6.13 -0.42 0.40
N LYS A 13 -7.11 -0.84 1.21
CA LYS A 13 -8.53 -0.61 0.95
C LYS A 13 -9.18 0.16 2.09
N PRO A 14 -9.95 1.23 1.82
CA PRO A 14 -10.71 1.92 2.84
C PRO A 14 -11.85 1.05 3.37
N ILE A 15 -11.99 1.02 4.69
CA ILE A 15 -13.13 0.41 5.40
C ILE A 15 -13.86 1.51 6.13
N GLU A 16 -14.98 1.96 5.57
CA GLU A 16 -15.83 2.94 6.20
C GLU A 16 -16.65 2.30 7.35
N VAL A 17 -16.55 2.89 8.54
CA VAL A 17 -17.33 2.46 9.71
C VAL A 17 -18.67 3.15 9.75
N CYS A 18 -18.70 4.45 9.47
CA CYS A 18 -19.92 5.22 9.37
C CYS A 18 -19.68 6.51 8.58
N ARG A 19 -20.77 7.14 8.13
CA ARG A 19 -20.70 8.45 7.45
C ARG A 19 -19.99 9.48 8.34
N ILE A 20 -19.15 10.34 7.77
CA ILE A 20 -18.39 11.37 8.49
C ILE A 20 -19.26 12.21 9.41
N ALA A 21 -20.47 12.58 8.98
CA ALA A 21 -21.41 13.34 9.78
C ALA A 21 -21.80 12.64 11.10
N ARG A 22 -21.65 11.32 11.18
CA ARG A 22 -21.91 10.50 12.38
C ARG A 22 -20.66 10.17 13.19
N SER A 23 -19.47 10.53 12.74
CA SER A 23 -18.21 10.17 13.37
C SER A 23 -18.14 10.55 14.86
N LYS A 24 -18.64 11.73 15.22
CA LYS A 24 -18.70 12.20 16.62
C LYS A 24 -19.56 11.32 17.54
N ARG A 25 -20.53 10.59 16.99
CA ARG A 25 -21.43 9.68 17.72
C ARG A 25 -20.95 8.23 17.70
N CYS A 26 -19.92 7.93 16.92
CA CYS A 26 -19.37 6.58 16.82
C CYS A 26 -18.85 6.14 18.19
N SER A 27 -19.29 4.97 18.64
CA SER A 27 -18.87 4.38 19.92
C SER A 27 -17.67 3.47 19.80
N MET A 28 -17.27 3.12 18.57
CA MET A 28 -16.16 2.23 18.30
C MET A 28 -14.84 2.84 18.80
N GLY A 29 -14.10 2.09 19.59
CA GLY A 29 -12.83 2.53 20.15
C GLY A 29 -12.89 3.62 21.22
N LYS A 30 -14.08 3.97 21.76
CA LYS A 30 -14.20 4.98 22.83
C LYS A 30 -13.43 4.65 24.10
N LYS A 31 -13.28 3.37 24.41
CA LYS A 31 -12.53 2.90 25.58
C LYS A 31 -11.01 2.85 25.33
N ASP A 32 -10.61 2.79 24.07
CA ASP A 32 -9.19 2.73 23.65
C ASP A 32 -9.00 3.59 22.41
N PHE A 33 -8.54 4.81 22.62
CA PHE A 33 -8.28 5.77 21.52
C PHE A 33 -7.23 5.28 20.53
N SER A 34 -6.36 4.33 20.93
CA SER A 34 -5.40 3.74 20.01
C SER A 34 -6.08 2.93 18.91
N LYS A 35 -7.25 2.36 19.22
CA LYS A 35 -8.06 1.55 18.31
C LYS A 35 -9.25 2.29 17.68
N ALA A 36 -9.45 3.56 18.04
CA ALA A 36 -10.54 4.35 17.48
C ALA A 36 -10.34 4.59 15.97
N PRO A 37 -11.45 4.57 15.16
CA PRO A 37 -11.37 4.92 13.76
C PRO A 37 -10.86 6.36 13.54
N GLY A 38 -10.33 6.64 12.36
CA GLY A 38 -9.86 7.96 11.97
C GLY A 38 -10.53 8.47 10.70
N VAL A 39 -10.31 9.74 10.37
CA VAL A 39 -10.69 10.30 9.08
C VAL A 39 -9.56 10.09 8.09
N GLY A 40 -9.85 9.52 6.94
CA GLY A 40 -8.92 9.34 5.83
C GLY A 40 -9.49 9.86 4.53
N TYR A 41 -8.65 9.96 3.53
CA TYR A 41 -9.02 10.34 2.17
C TYR A 41 -8.80 9.18 1.21
N CYS A 42 -9.83 8.81 0.45
CA CYS A 42 -9.74 7.81 -0.60
C CYS A 42 -9.57 8.50 -1.95
N ALA A 43 -8.37 8.42 -2.52
CA ALA A 43 -8.03 9.09 -3.78
C ALA A 43 -8.81 8.51 -4.98
N SER A 44 -9.08 7.20 -5.01
CA SER A 44 -9.81 6.54 -6.09
C SER A 44 -11.29 6.96 -6.15
N GLN A 45 -11.87 7.28 -4.99
CA GLN A 45 -13.27 7.74 -4.87
C GLN A 45 -13.37 9.26 -4.70
N SER A 46 -12.23 9.96 -4.59
CA SER A 46 -12.15 11.41 -4.37
C SER A 46 -12.98 11.88 -3.16
N MET A 47 -13.03 11.10 -2.09
CA MET A 47 -13.86 11.40 -0.92
C MET A 47 -13.15 11.09 0.40
N TYR A 48 -13.55 11.84 1.43
CA TYR A 48 -13.17 11.54 2.81
C TYR A 48 -14.09 10.47 3.39
N TYR A 49 -13.54 9.61 4.23
CA TYR A 49 -14.28 8.59 4.96
C TYR A 49 -13.83 8.53 6.42
N TYR A 50 -14.66 7.97 7.28
CA TYR A 50 -14.35 7.74 8.69
C TYR A 50 -14.30 6.24 8.95
N GLY A 51 -13.12 5.73 9.32
CA GLY A 51 -12.93 4.29 9.48
C GLY A 51 -11.48 3.88 9.60
N TYR A 52 -11.17 2.80 8.93
CA TYR A 52 -9.85 2.15 8.91
C TYR A 52 -9.38 1.97 7.48
N LYS A 53 -8.10 1.65 7.33
CA LYS A 53 -7.52 1.07 6.13
C LYS A 53 -7.13 -0.38 6.37
N LEU A 54 -7.58 -1.26 5.52
CA LEU A 54 -7.08 -2.62 5.44
C LEU A 54 -5.89 -2.63 4.48
N HIS A 55 -4.74 -3.01 4.98
CA HIS A 55 -3.56 -3.30 4.18
C HIS A 55 -3.47 -4.80 3.97
N ALA A 56 -3.09 -5.24 2.79
CA ALA A 56 -2.89 -6.64 2.49
C ALA A 56 -1.64 -6.85 1.63
N VAL A 57 -0.91 -7.92 1.92
CA VAL A 57 0.18 -8.42 1.10
C VAL A 57 -0.27 -9.72 0.47
N CYS A 58 -0.27 -9.77 -0.86
CA CYS A 58 -0.69 -10.92 -1.64
C CYS A 58 0.49 -11.44 -2.48
N GLY A 59 0.62 -12.75 -2.60
CA GLY A 59 1.50 -13.35 -3.59
C GLY A 59 0.96 -13.20 -5.02
N LEU A 60 1.78 -13.48 -6.01
CA LEU A 60 1.35 -13.47 -7.43
C LEU A 60 0.26 -14.49 -7.73
N SER A 61 0.18 -15.54 -6.94
CA SER A 61 -0.89 -16.56 -6.99
C SER A 61 -2.27 -16.01 -6.56
N GLY A 62 -2.32 -14.79 -5.99
CA GLY A 62 -3.53 -14.19 -5.44
C GLY A 62 -3.84 -14.62 -4.00
N VAL A 63 -2.94 -15.35 -3.36
CA VAL A 63 -3.08 -15.74 -1.95
C VAL A 63 -2.67 -14.56 -1.06
N ILE A 64 -3.51 -14.23 -0.09
CA ILE A 64 -3.19 -13.23 0.93
C ILE A 64 -2.25 -13.88 1.95
N HIS A 65 -1.04 -13.33 2.09
CA HIS A 65 -0.03 -13.79 3.03
C HIS A 65 -0.12 -13.10 4.39
N SER A 66 -0.36 -11.78 4.36
CA SER A 66 -0.56 -11.01 5.58
C SER A 66 -1.52 -9.85 5.36
N PHE A 67 -2.14 -9.39 6.43
CA PHE A 67 -2.98 -8.20 6.41
C PHE A 67 -2.90 -7.48 7.75
N ASP A 68 -3.14 -6.17 7.72
CA ASP A 68 -3.28 -5.36 8.93
C ASP A 68 -4.34 -4.28 8.76
N LEU A 69 -4.85 -3.79 9.88
CA LEU A 69 -5.90 -2.80 9.94
C LEU A 69 -5.39 -1.56 10.68
N THR A 70 -5.15 -0.48 9.95
CA THR A 70 -4.74 0.81 10.52
C THR A 70 -5.88 1.82 10.54
N LYS A 71 -5.76 2.87 11.37
CA LYS A 71 -6.69 4.00 11.30
C LYS A 71 -6.63 4.64 9.91
N ALA A 72 -7.76 5.09 9.39
CA ALA A 72 -7.81 5.75 8.08
C ALA A 72 -6.89 6.97 7.95
N SER A 73 -6.55 7.63 9.07
CA SER A 73 -5.64 8.79 9.13
C SER A 73 -4.16 8.42 9.02
N VAL A 74 -3.79 7.14 9.18
CA VAL A 74 -2.40 6.68 9.09
C VAL A 74 -1.99 6.58 7.62
N HIS A 75 -0.79 7.06 7.30
CA HIS A 75 -0.26 6.97 5.94
C HIS A 75 0.20 5.55 5.62
N ASP A 76 -0.03 5.10 4.39
CA ASP A 76 0.25 3.73 3.93
C ASP A 76 1.72 3.31 4.12
N ILE A 77 2.66 4.27 4.05
CA ILE A 77 4.10 4.05 4.28
C ILE A 77 4.38 3.41 5.64
N HIS A 78 3.57 3.67 6.66
CA HIS A 78 3.81 3.11 8.00
C HIS A 78 3.69 1.59 8.03
N TYR A 79 2.81 1.01 7.22
CA TYR A 79 2.65 -0.43 7.11
C TYR A 79 3.89 -1.14 6.52
N LEU A 80 4.69 -0.44 5.72
CA LEU A 80 5.94 -1.01 5.21
C LEU A 80 6.95 -1.39 6.29
N LYS A 81 6.83 -0.81 7.49
CA LYS A 81 7.67 -1.19 8.63
C LYS A 81 7.31 -2.57 9.17
N ASP A 82 6.03 -2.93 9.11
CA ASP A 82 5.55 -4.24 9.53
C ASP A 82 5.91 -5.28 8.47
N VAL A 83 5.78 -4.95 7.18
CA VAL A 83 6.24 -5.79 6.06
C VAL A 83 7.72 -6.17 6.20
N LYS A 84 8.57 -5.25 6.65
CA LYS A 84 9.99 -5.51 6.88
C LYS A 84 10.27 -6.59 7.95
N VAL A 85 9.37 -6.77 8.90
CA VAL A 85 9.52 -7.78 9.97
C VAL A 85 9.18 -9.18 9.45
N ASP A 86 8.17 -9.26 8.57
CA ASP A 86 7.62 -10.54 8.13
C ASP A 86 8.26 -11.07 6.85
N TYR A 87 8.88 -10.20 6.05
CA TYR A 87 9.41 -10.54 4.73
C TYR A 87 10.89 -10.18 4.60
N SER A 88 11.60 -10.94 3.78
CA SER A 88 12.99 -10.67 3.40
C SER A 88 13.32 -11.29 2.04
N ASN A 89 14.36 -10.76 1.37
CA ASN A 89 14.85 -11.27 0.09
C ASN A 89 13.78 -11.39 -1.00
N CYS A 90 12.88 -10.40 -1.09
CA CYS A 90 11.76 -10.43 -2.03
C CYS A 90 11.55 -9.08 -2.72
N THR A 91 10.70 -9.08 -3.73
CA THR A 91 10.24 -7.86 -4.41
C THR A 91 8.79 -7.60 -4.05
N VAL A 92 8.50 -6.40 -3.54
CA VAL A 92 7.14 -5.95 -3.21
C VAL A 92 6.71 -4.89 -4.21
N ILE A 93 5.57 -5.11 -4.87
CA ILE A 93 4.98 -4.19 -5.84
C ILE A 93 3.86 -3.44 -5.14
N GLY A 94 3.96 -2.11 -5.06
CA GLY A 94 2.98 -1.27 -4.38
C GLY A 94 2.43 -0.15 -5.24
N ASP A 95 1.36 0.51 -4.76
CA ASP A 95 0.81 1.72 -5.38
C ASP A 95 1.63 2.97 -4.95
N ARG A 96 1.32 4.10 -5.57
CA ARG A 96 1.97 5.41 -5.32
C ARG A 96 1.88 5.89 -3.87
N GLY A 97 0.92 5.41 -3.11
CA GLY A 97 0.79 5.68 -1.68
C GLY A 97 1.99 5.22 -0.85
N TYR A 98 2.78 4.29 -1.39
CA TYR A 98 3.97 3.72 -0.76
C TYR A 98 5.29 4.38 -1.19
N ILE A 99 5.26 5.46 -1.98
CA ILE A 99 6.47 6.14 -2.45
C ILE A 99 7.15 6.87 -1.29
N SER A 100 8.35 6.39 -0.93
CA SER A 100 9.26 7.06 0.00
C SER A 100 10.67 6.56 -0.24
N ALA A 101 11.55 7.41 -0.73
CA ALA A 101 12.94 7.04 -1.01
C ALA A 101 13.66 6.53 0.25
N GLN A 102 13.39 7.14 1.40
CA GLN A 102 14.00 6.75 2.66
C GLN A 102 13.53 5.35 3.12
N VAL A 103 12.23 5.07 3.01
CA VAL A 103 11.67 3.75 3.39
C VAL A 103 12.10 2.68 2.41
N GLN A 104 12.18 2.99 1.11
CA GLN A 104 12.69 2.06 0.10
C GLN A 104 14.14 1.66 0.37
N LEU A 105 14.99 2.64 0.74
CA LEU A 105 16.37 2.38 1.10
C LEU A 105 16.46 1.51 2.37
N ASP A 106 15.70 1.85 3.41
CA ASP A 106 15.67 1.08 4.66
C ASP A 106 15.20 -0.36 4.45
N LEU A 107 14.17 -0.60 3.65
CA LEU A 107 13.70 -1.94 3.27
C LEU A 107 14.78 -2.75 2.55
N PHE A 108 15.49 -2.10 1.64
CA PHE A 108 16.55 -2.76 0.88
C PHE A 108 17.77 -3.10 1.76
N GLU A 109 18.24 -2.15 2.56
CA GLU A 109 19.43 -2.33 3.40
C GLU A 109 19.20 -3.30 4.57
N THR A 110 18.00 -3.30 5.16
CA THR A 110 17.74 -4.10 6.37
C THR A 110 17.14 -5.48 6.10
N ALA A 111 16.34 -5.64 5.06
CA ALA A 111 15.64 -6.88 4.76
C ALA A 111 15.83 -7.38 3.33
N ASN A 112 16.65 -6.69 2.51
CA ASN A 112 16.83 -6.98 1.08
C ASN A 112 15.48 -7.05 0.33
N ILE A 113 14.55 -6.17 0.69
CA ILE A 113 13.26 -6.04 0.02
C ILE A 113 13.36 -4.93 -1.03
N ARG A 114 13.08 -5.27 -2.28
CA ARG A 114 12.96 -4.30 -3.37
C ARG A 114 11.51 -3.84 -3.48
N LEU A 115 11.23 -2.58 -3.13
CA LEU A 115 9.90 -1.99 -3.30
C LEU A 115 9.79 -1.35 -4.70
N GLU A 116 8.93 -1.89 -5.54
CA GLU A 116 8.63 -1.35 -6.88
C GLU A 116 7.30 -0.59 -6.83
N VAL A 117 7.35 0.70 -7.17
CA VAL A 117 6.19 1.59 -7.22
C VAL A 117 6.18 2.35 -8.55
N PRO A 118 4.99 2.61 -9.15
CA PRO A 118 4.92 3.32 -10.42
C PRO A 118 5.35 4.78 -10.25
N TYR A 119 6.38 5.20 -10.99
CA TYR A 119 6.84 6.59 -11.00
C TYR A 119 5.82 7.52 -11.63
N ARG A 120 5.65 8.71 -11.05
CA ARG A 120 4.91 9.80 -11.65
C ARG A 120 5.81 10.47 -12.70
N VAL A 121 5.50 10.31 -13.98
CA VAL A 121 6.11 11.12 -15.03
C VAL A 121 5.57 12.54 -14.83
N ILE A 122 6.36 13.42 -14.20
CA ILE A 122 6.07 14.85 -14.15
C ILE A 122 6.38 15.37 -15.56
N LYS A 123 5.36 15.63 -16.35
CA LYS A 123 5.52 16.40 -17.59
C LYS A 123 5.93 17.81 -17.19
N LYS A 124 7.23 18.06 -17.08
CA LYS A 124 7.76 19.42 -17.12
C LYS A 124 7.59 19.90 -18.55
N ASN A 125 6.87 20.99 -18.74
CA ASN A 125 6.77 21.66 -20.01
C ASN A 125 8.18 21.87 -20.57
N GLY A 126 8.50 21.19 -21.66
CA GLY A 126 9.55 21.61 -22.60
C GLY A 126 10.93 21.00 -22.52
N SER A 127 11.17 19.82 -21.94
CA SER A 127 12.38 19.05 -22.28
C SER A 127 12.18 17.56 -22.04
N GLN A 128 12.31 16.80 -23.12
CA GLN A 128 12.37 15.35 -23.08
C GLN A 128 13.73 14.94 -22.48
N HIS A 129 13.72 14.48 -21.24
CA HIS A 129 14.77 13.59 -20.76
C HIS A 129 14.11 12.23 -20.47
N SER A 130 14.15 11.39 -21.48
CA SER A 130 13.82 9.98 -21.37
C SER A 130 14.90 9.31 -20.52
N GLN A 131 14.67 9.19 -19.23
CA GLN A 131 15.40 8.19 -18.46
C GLN A 131 14.78 6.83 -18.75
N LEU A 132 15.61 5.98 -19.31
CA LEU A 132 15.32 4.61 -19.72
C LEU A 132 14.79 3.80 -18.52
N LEU A 133 13.50 3.53 -18.53
CA LEU A 133 12.91 2.47 -17.71
C LEU A 133 13.40 1.11 -18.24
N PRO A 134 13.81 0.17 -17.39
CA PRO A 134 14.16 -1.16 -17.84
C PRO A 134 12.96 -1.81 -18.53
N LYS A 135 13.22 -2.49 -19.65
CA LYS A 135 12.21 -3.07 -20.58
C LYS A 135 11.20 -4.05 -19.95
N ARG A 136 11.31 -4.39 -18.67
CA ARG A 136 10.43 -5.32 -17.94
C ARG A 136 9.11 -4.72 -17.45
N GLU A 137 8.97 -3.39 -17.37
CA GLU A 137 7.73 -2.77 -16.86
C GLU A 137 6.50 -2.91 -17.79
N LYS A 138 6.72 -3.23 -19.07
CA LYS A 138 5.60 -3.37 -20.00
C LYS A 138 4.81 -4.66 -19.82
N GLU A 139 5.38 -5.68 -19.22
CA GLU A 139 4.73 -6.98 -19.03
C GLU A 139 3.94 -7.08 -17.70
N LEU A 140 4.21 -6.21 -16.72
CA LEU A 140 3.56 -6.26 -15.40
C LEU A 140 2.30 -5.38 -15.27
N LYS A 141 1.95 -4.57 -16.28
CA LYS A 141 0.77 -3.67 -16.23
C LYS A 141 -0.61 -4.36 -16.08
N PRO A 142 -0.85 -5.59 -16.52
CA PRO A 142 -2.16 -6.23 -16.30
C PRO A 142 -2.38 -6.73 -14.87
N TYR A 143 -1.31 -7.00 -14.09
CA TYR A 143 -1.44 -7.70 -12.81
C TYR A 143 -1.86 -6.81 -11.63
N SER A 144 -1.49 -5.52 -11.62
CA SER A 144 -1.78 -4.64 -10.47
C SER A 144 -3.26 -4.26 -10.31
N ARG A 145 -4.09 -4.50 -11.33
CA ARG A 145 -5.53 -4.21 -11.24
C ARG A 145 -6.37 -5.35 -10.68
N ASN A 146 -5.87 -6.58 -10.70
CA ASN A 146 -6.67 -7.76 -10.36
C ASN A 146 -6.44 -8.29 -8.93
N CYS A 147 -5.38 -7.88 -8.23
CA CYS A 147 -5.11 -8.41 -6.90
C CYS A 147 -6.10 -7.93 -5.82
N VAL A 148 -6.77 -6.79 -5.98
CA VAL A 148 -7.57 -6.17 -4.91
C VAL A 148 -9.06 -6.12 -5.18
N THR A 149 -9.51 -6.40 -6.42
CA THR A 149 -10.96 -6.45 -6.71
C THR A 149 -11.67 -7.68 -6.15
N SER A 150 -10.94 -8.61 -5.51
CA SER A 150 -11.49 -9.84 -4.93
C SER A 150 -11.58 -9.82 -3.40
N LEU A 151 -11.31 -8.69 -2.75
CA LEU A 151 -11.51 -8.51 -1.29
C LEU A 151 -12.83 -7.83 -0.99
#